data_6527e95deb6f85c59a5c407870678f41
#
_entry.id   6527e95deb6f85c59a5c407870678f41
#
_cell.length_a   1.000
_cell.length_b   1.000
_cell.length_c   1.000
_cell.angle_alpha   90.00
_cell.angle_beta   90.00
_cell.angle_gamma   90.00
#
_symmetry.space_group_name_H-M   'P 1'
#
loop_
_entity.id
_entity.type
_entity.pdbx_description
1 polymer ?
#
loop_
_entity_poly.entity_id
_entity_poly.type
_entity_poly.pdbx_seq_one_letter_code
_entity_poly.pdbx_strand_id
1 'polypeptide(L)'
;MNSSSTDLRVLLFDIECSIPKVYTYGLHDQNISIANVIEHPRMIAFTAKWLGQKKVFAFSEFHQSRREMLEAIHTLMDEADVVVGWNSRGFDVKWVNSEFLVEKMTPPSPFKQIDLMQETKRN
;
A
#
# COMPACT_ATOMS: atom_id res chain seq x y z
N MET A 1 9.51 -23.12 -17.97
CA MET A 1 10.20 -23.45 -16.72
C MET A 1 9.26 -23.25 -15.55
N ASN A 2 9.27 -24.16 -14.67
CA ASN A 2 8.44 -24.07 -13.49
C ASN A 2 9.24 -23.48 -12.34
N SER A 3 8.65 -22.55 -11.62
CA SER A 3 9.22 -22.21 -10.35
C SER A 3 9.16 -23.42 -9.43
N SER A 4 10.17 -23.59 -8.62
CA SER A 4 10.15 -24.61 -7.62
C SER A 4 9.01 -24.35 -6.62
N SER A 5 8.37 -25.41 -6.13
CA SER A 5 7.35 -25.27 -5.09
C SER A 5 7.92 -24.71 -3.78
N THR A 6 9.26 -24.68 -3.64
CA THR A 6 9.94 -24.11 -2.48
C THR A 6 10.31 -22.65 -2.68
N ASP A 7 10.16 -22.11 -3.89
CA ASP A 7 10.49 -20.73 -4.18
C ASP A 7 9.45 -19.81 -3.54
N LEU A 8 9.92 -18.88 -2.73
CA LEU A 8 9.07 -17.86 -2.15
C LEU A 8 8.79 -16.76 -3.16
N ARG A 9 7.55 -16.31 -3.18
CA ARG A 9 7.16 -15.14 -3.98
C ARG A 9 7.23 -13.92 -3.08
N VAL A 10 8.20 -13.07 -3.34
CA VAL A 10 8.46 -11.88 -2.54
C VAL A 10 8.05 -10.65 -3.34
N LEU A 11 7.09 -9.91 -2.80
CA LEU A 11 6.58 -8.68 -3.40
C LEU A 11 7.22 -7.48 -2.72
N LEU A 12 7.88 -6.64 -3.50
CA LEU A 12 8.38 -5.34 -3.07
C LEU A 12 7.32 -4.31 -3.47
N PHE A 13 6.90 -3.44 -2.55
CA PHE A 13 5.88 -2.45 -2.89
C PHE A 13 6.03 -1.15 -2.13
N ASP A 14 5.45 -0.10 -2.70
CA ASP A 14 5.39 1.21 -2.12
C ASP A 14 4.10 1.89 -2.57
N ILE A 15 3.47 2.66 -1.69
CA ILE A 15 2.24 3.37 -2.01
C ILE A 15 2.43 4.88 -1.87
N GLU A 16 1.58 5.62 -2.59
CA GLU A 16 1.46 7.06 -2.45
C GLU A 16 0.03 7.40 -2.03
N CYS A 17 -0.09 8.29 -1.05
CA CYS A 17 -1.37 8.74 -0.54
C CYS A 17 -1.58 10.21 -0.80
N SER A 18 -2.84 10.61 -0.97
CA SER A 18 -3.20 12.02 -1.06
C SER A 18 -3.07 12.70 0.30
N ILE A 19 -2.88 14.02 0.26
CA ILE A 19 -2.97 14.83 1.48
C ILE A 19 -4.45 15.07 1.82
N PRO A 20 -4.78 15.28 3.10
CA PRO A 20 -6.14 15.64 3.47
C PRO A 20 -6.44 17.10 3.09
N LYS A 21 -7.71 17.39 2.82
CA LYS A 21 -8.20 18.78 2.73
C LYS A 21 -8.91 19.11 4.01
N VAL A 22 -8.59 20.27 4.58
CA VAL A 22 -9.16 20.68 5.87
C VAL A 22 -9.49 22.17 5.86
N TYR A 23 -10.43 22.57 6.71
CA TYR A 23 -10.62 23.96 7.09
C TYR A 23 -9.63 24.28 8.21
N THR A 24 -8.91 25.38 8.07
CA THR A 24 -7.92 25.78 9.06
C THR A 24 -7.89 27.30 9.21
N TYR A 25 -7.42 27.78 10.35
CA TYR A 25 -7.32 29.21 10.63
C TYR A 25 -6.00 29.83 10.19
N GLY A 26 -5.06 29.06 9.66
CA GLY A 26 -3.77 29.57 9.23
C GLY A 26 -2.91 28.50 8.58
N LEU A 27 -1.71 28.89 8.16
CA LEU A 27 -0.78 28.01 7.45
C LEU A 27 0.35 27.48 8.34
N HIS A 28 0.22 27.62 9.63
CA HIS A 28 1.18 27.09 10.61
C HIS A 28 0.65 25.81 11.25
N ASP A 29 1.51 25.11 11.95
CA ASP A 29 1.17 23.84 12.61
C ASP A 29 0.04 24.07 13.62
N GLN A 30 -0.97 23.23 13.52
CA GLN A 30 -2.09 23.24 14.44
C GLN A 30 -2.78 21.89 14.44
N ASN A 31 -3.48 21.59 15.54
CA ASN A 31 -4.32 20.41 15.60
C ASN A 31 -5.62 20.65 14.86
N ILE A 32 -5.96 19.73 13.94
CA ILE A 32 -7.16 19.84 13.12
C ILE A 32 -8.22 18.89 13.66
N SER A 33 -9.38 19.43 14.00
CA SER A 33 -10.54 18.62 14.39
C SER A 33 -11.05 17.82 13.20
N ILE A 34 -11.53 16.61 13.45
CA ILE A 34 -12.14 15.76 12.41
C ILE A 34 -13.31 16.49 11.75
N ALA A 35 -14.04 17.33 12.51
CA ALA A 35 -15.14 18.11 11.96
C ALA A 35 -14.70 19.09 10.86
N ASN A 36 -13.42 19.47 10.83
CA ASN A 36 -12.87 20.39 9.84
C ASN A 36 -12.23 19.70 8.66
N VAL A 37 -12.26 18.37 8.59
CA VAL A 37 -11.71 17.62 7.46
C VAL A 37 -12.74 17.61 6.34
N ILE A 38 -12.37 18.18 5.18
CA ILE A 38 -13.21 18.21 3.98
C ILE A 38 -13.04 16.93 3.19
N GLU A 39 -11.82 16.46 3.09
CA GLU A 39 -11.47 15.30 2.30
C GLU A 39 -10.39 14.50 3.04
N HIS A 40 -10.68 13.23 3.32
CA HIS A 40 -9.74 12.35 3.99
C HIS A 40 -8.65 11.89 3.01
N PRO A 41 -7.42 11.65 3.50
CA PRO A 41 -6.39 11.08 2.65
C PRO A 41 -6.79 9.67 2.19
N ARG A 42 -6.33 9.32 1.00
CA ARG A 42 -6.56 7.99 0.42
C ARG A 42 -5.36 7.56 -0.40
N MET A 43 -5.23 6.27 -0.64
CA MET A 43 -4.20 5.76 -1.54
C MET A 43 -4.53 6.20 -2.97
N ILE A 44 -3.56 6.80 -3.66
CA ILE A 44 -3.75 7.31 -5.03
C ILE A 44 -2.86 6.61 -6.04
N ALA A 45 -1.84 5.90 -5.60
CA ALA A 45 -0.92 5.20 -6.50
C ALA A 45 -0.16 4.12 -5.73
N PHE A 46 0.34 3.14 -6.47
CA PHE A 46 1.33 2.21 -5.93
C PHE A 46 2.29 1.77 -7.03
N THR A 47 3.47 1.35 -6.59
CA THR A 47 4.40 0.60 -7.43
C THR A 47 4.72 -0.70 -6.73
N ALA A 48 4.95 -1.75 -7.51
CA ALA A 48 5.28 -3.05 -6.97
C ALA A 48 6.16 -3.83 -7.94
N LYS A 49 6.93 -4.76 -7.40
CA LYS A 49 7.82 -5.60 -8.20
C LYS A 49 8.03 -6.92 -7.49
N TRP A 50 8.01 -7.99 -8.24
CA TRP A 50 8.42 -9.29 -7.72
C TRP A 50 9.94 -9.36 -7.64
N LEU A 51 10.46 -9.80 -6.51
CA LEU A 51 11.90 -10.01 -6.36
C LEU A 51 12.38 -11.01 -7.41
N GLY A 52 13.44 -10.65 -8.12
CA GLY A 52 14.01 -11.46 -9.17
C GLY A 52 13.44 -11.23 -10.56
N GLN A 53 12.40 -10.42 -10.69
CA GLN A 53 11.80 -10.09 -11.99
C GLN A 53 12.06 -8.62 -12.32
N LYS A 54 12.13 -8.34 -13.62
CA LYS A 54 12.44 -6.97 -14.09
C LYS A 54 11.20 -6.09 -14.17
N LYS A 55 10.02 -6.70 -14.33
CA LYS A 55 8.78 -5.94 -14.52
C LYS A 55 8.41 -5.15 -13.27
N VAL A 56 8.09 -3.88 -13.45
CA VAL A 56 7.57 -3.01 -12.41
C VAL A 56 6.09 -2.74 -12.69
N PHE A 57 5.24 -2.98 -11.71
CA PHE A 57 3.83 -2.63 -11.78
C PHE A 57 3.68 -1.23 -11.21
N ALA A 58 3.00 -0.35 -11.96
CA ALA A 58 2.73 1.02 -11.53
C ALA A 58 1.29 1.36 -11.88
N PHE A 59 0.50 1.68 -10.87
CA PHE A 59 -0.91 2.00 -11.01
C PHE A 59 -1.23 3.29 -10.26
N SER A 60 -2.14 4.09 -10.83
CA SER A 60 -2.57 5.32 -10.17
C SER A 60 -4.00 5.65 -10.57
N GLU A 61 -4.65 6.51 -9.78
CA GLU A 61 -5.99 7.03 -10.11
C GLU A 61 -5.99 7.86 -11.38
N PHE A 62 -4.83 8.33 -11.85
CA PHE A 62 -4.73 9.11 -13.08
C PHE A 62 -4.78 8.25 -14.34
N HIS A 63 -4.40 6.98 -14.25
CA HIS A 63 -4.29 6.10 -15.40
C HIS A 63 -5.33 4.98 -15.40
N GLN A 64 -5.76 4.56 -14.21
CA GLN A 64 -6.76 3.51 -14.04
C GLN A 64 -7.86 4.01 -13.13
N SER A 65 -9.00 3.32 -13.11
CA SER A 65 -10.00 3.58 -12.10
C SER A 65 -9.48 3.16 -10.72
N ARG A 66 -10.03 3.75 -9.67
CA ARG A 66 -9.70 3.35 -8.32
C ARG A 66 -9.89 1.85 -8.10
N ARG A 67 -10.99 1.29 -8.62
CA ARG A 67 -11.29 -0.14 -8.48
C ARG A 67 -10.23 -0.99 -9.16
N GLU A 68 -9.83 -0.64 -10.37
CA GLU A 68 -8.78 -1.35 -11.09
C GLU A 68 -7.44 -1.32 -10.35
N MET A 69 -7.08 -0.16 -9.80
CA MET A 69 -5.87 -0.01 -9.01
C MET A 69 -5.88 -0.92 -7.78
N LEU A 70 -7.00 -0.93 -7.04
CA LEU A 70 -7.12 -1.75 -5.84
C LEU A 70 -7.18 -3.24 -6.16
N GLU A 71 -7.84 -3.62 -7.24
CA GLU A 71 -7.84 -5.02 -7.68
C GLU A 71 -6.44 -5.48 -8.08
N ALA A 72 -5.65 -4.62 -8.70
CA ALA A 72 -4.29 -4.96 -9.10
C ALA A 72 -3.40 -5.24 -7.88
N ILE A 73 -3.41 -4.34 -6.88
CA ILE A 73 -2.59 -4.58 -5.68
C ILE A 73 -3.12 -5.76 -4.87
N HIS A 74 -4.44 -5.95 -4.83
CA HIS A 74 -5.02 -7.11 -4.16
C HIS A 74 -4.51 -8.42 -4.78
N THR A 75 -4.52 -8.51 -6.10
CA THR A 75 -4.03 -9.70 -6.81
C THR A 75 -2.57 -9.97 -6.48
N LEU A 76 -1.74 -8.93 -6.51
CA LEU A 76 -0.32 -9.08 -6.20
C LEU A 76 -0.10 -9.54 -4.77
N MET A 77 -0.78 -8.95 -3.81
CA MET A 77 -0.66 -9.33 -2.40
C MET A 77 -1.23 -10.72 -2.13
N ASP A 78 -2.29 -11.09 -2.82
CA ASP A 78 -2.90 -12.41 -2.67
C ASP A 78 -1.98 -13.54 -3.13
N GLU A 79 -1.13 -13.25 -4.10
CA GLU A 79 -0.16 -14.21 -4.63
C GLU A 79 1.17 -14.21 -3.88
N ALA A 80 1.40 -13.23 -3.00
CA ALA A 80 2.67 -13.08 -2.31
C ALA A 80 2.77 -14.02 -1.11
N ASP A 81 3.93 -14.60 -0.91
CA ASP A 81 4.29 -15.28 0.33
C ASP A 81 4.85 -14.30 1.34
N VAL A 82 5.62 -13.32 0.84
CA VAL A 82 6.26 -12.28 1.65
C VAL A 82 6.05 -10.95 0.96
N VAL A 83 5.69 -9.94 1.74
CA VAL A 83 5.56 -8.57 1.27
C VAL A 83 6.61 -7.72 1.97
N VAL A 84 7.41 -6.99 1.21
CA VAL A 84 8.53 -6.19 1.70
C VAL A 84 8.28 -4.73 1.37
N GLY A 85 8.47 -3.87 2.35
CA GLY A 85 8.37 -2.42 2.17
C GLY A 85 9.20 -1.67 3.19
N TRP A 86 9.21 -0.36 3.10
CA TRP A 86 9.83 0.52 4.08
C TRP A 86 8.73 1.16 4.93
N ASN A 87 8.76 0.93 6.24
CA ASN A 87 7.71 1.35 7.17
C ASN A 87 6.33 0.77 6.80
N SER A 88 6.31 -0.39 6.15
CA SER A 88 5.10 -0.96 5.60
C SER A 88 4.10 -1.42 6.67
N ARG A 89 4.57 -1.94 7.80
CA ARG A 89 3.71 -2.36 8.90
C ARG A 89 2.97 -1.20 9.54
N GLY A 90 3.65 -0.06 9.66
CA GLY A 90 3.07 1.12 10.28
C GLY A 90 2.24 1.95 9.33
N PHE A 91 2.39 1.76 8.02
CA PHE A 91 1.79 2.64 7.04
C PHE A 91 1.17 1.88 5.85
N ASP A 92 2.00 1.36 4.93
CA ASP A 92 1.52 0.90 3.63
C ASP A 92 0.49 -0.23 3.73
N VAL A 93 0.77 -1.27 4.50
CA VAL A 93 -0.15 -2.41 4.61
C VAL A 93 -1.46 -2.01 5.29
N LYS A 94 -1.37 -1.17 6.31
CA LYS A 94 -2.58 -0.67 6.99
C LYS A 94 -3.45 0.16 6.04
N TRP A 95 -2.83 1.03 5.25
CA TRP A 95 -3.55 1.84 4.27
C TRP A 95 -4.25 0.97 3.22
N VAL A 96 -3.52 0.02 2.66
CA VAL A 96 -4.07 -0.86 1.62
C VAL A 96 -5.24 -1.67 2.18
N ASN A 97 -5.10 -2.24 3.38
CA ASN A 97 -6.18 -3.00 4.00
C ASN A 97 -7.40 -2.12 4.29
N SER A 98 -7.20 -0.88 4.72
CA SER A 98 -8.29 0.07 4.91
C SER A 98 -9.03 0.35 3.61
N GLU A 99 -8.29 0.51 2.51
CA GLU A 99 -8.90 0.73 1.20
C GLU A 99 -9.74 -0.48 0.75
N PHE A 100 -9.25 -1.69 0.99
CA PHE A 100 -10.02 -2.90 0.68
C PHE A 100 -11.34 -2.94 1.46
N LEU A 101 -11.30 -2.58 2.75
CA LEU A 101 -12.51 -2.55 3.56
C LEU A 101 -13.52 -1.52 3.05
N VAL A 102 -13.04 -0.32 2.70
CA VAL A 102 -13.91 0.74 2.17
C VAL A 102 -14.58 0.31 0.88
N GLU A 103 -13.85 -0.38 0.00
CA GLU A 103 -14.36 -0.84 -1.29
C GLU A 103 -15.04 -2.21 -1.21
N LYS A 104 -15.25 -2.72 0.00
CA LYS A 104 -15.92 -4.01 0.24
C LYS A 104 -15.23 -5.18 -0.46
N MET A 105 -13.93 -5.13 -0.56
CA MET A 105 -13.12 -6.22 -1.09
C MET A 105 -12.72 -7.16 0.05
N THR A 106 -12.69 -8.45 -0.25
CA THR A 106 -12.17 -9.43 0.71
C THR A 106 -10.68 -9.18 0.93
N PRO A 107 -10.17 -9.43 2.14
CA PRO A 107 -8.74 -9.30 2.36
C PRO A 107 -7.96 -10.32 1.51
N PRO A 108 -6.70 -10.00 1.15
CA PRO A 108 -5.87 -10.96 0.43
C PRO A 108 -5.51 -12.15 1.32
N SER A 109 -5.00 -13.22 0.70
CA SER A 109 -4.49 -14.38 1.44
C SER A 109 -3.38 -13.95 2.39
N PRO A 110 -3.22 -14.62 3.54
CA PRO A 110 -2.18 -14.26 4.49
C PRO A 110 -0.78 -14.30 3.87
N PHE A 111 0.05 -13.34 4.25
CA PHE A 111 1.45 -13.24 3.83
C PHE A 111 2.30 -12.77 5.00
N LYS A 112 3.60 -13.05 4.93
CA LYS A 112 4.56 -12.56 5.90
C LYS A 112 4.99 -11.15 5.49
N GLN A 113 5.11 -10.25 6.47
CA GLN A 113 5.56 -8.88 6.24
C GLN A 113 6.99 -8.70 6.71
N ILE A 114 7.80 -8.04 5.89
CA ILE A 114 9.12 -7.57 6.28
C ILE A 114 9.15 -6.07 6.08
N ASP A 115 9.35 -5.35 7.17
CA ASP A 115 9.46 -3.90 7.17
C ASP A 115 10.95 -3.55 7.30
N LEU A 116 11.54 -3.09 6.21
CA LEU A 116 12.98 -2.81 6.17
C LEU A 116 13.41 -1.72 7.15
N MET A 117 12.53 -0.76 7.41
CA MET A 117 12.84 0.28 8.39
C MET A 117 12.99 -0.33 9.79
N GLN A 118 12.11 -1.25 10.17
CA GLN A 118 12.18 -1.91 11.46
C GLN A 118 13.38 -2.85 11.55
N GLU A 119 13.68 -3.56 10.47
CA GLU A 119 14.85 -4.46 10.44
C GLU A 119 16.15 -3.68 10.61
N THR A 120 16.26 -2.49 10.03
CA THR A 120 17.46 -1.65 10.20
C THR A 120 17.56 -1.10 11.62
N LYS A 121 16.46 -0.85 12.30
CA LYS A 121 16.46 -0.34 13.68
C LYS A 121 16.85 -1.39 14.72
N ARG A 122 16.79 -2.66 14.37
CA ARG A 122 17.16 -3.76 15.28
C ARG A 122 18.65 -3.91 15.48
N ASN A 123 19.44 -3.34 14.60
CA ASN A 123 20.91 -3.47 14.66
C ASN A 123 21.54 -2.22 15.31
#